data_0caf030dc70ac2e99fcb42cb7b7f884e
#
_entry.id   0caf030dc70ac2e99fcb42cb7b7f884e
#
_cell.length_a   1.000
_cell.length_b   1.000
_cell.length_c   1.000
_cell.angle_alpha   90.00
_cell.angle_beta   90.00
_cell.angle_gamma   90.00
#
_symmetry.space_group_name_H-M   'P 1'
#
loop_
_entity.id
_entity.type
_entity.pdbx_description
1 polymer ?
#
loop_
_entity_poly.entity_id
_entity_poly.type
_entity_poly.pdbx_seq_one_letter_code
_entity_poly.pdbx_strand_id
1 'polypeptide(L)' 'KQEGIAEGKQIGVEQINRLNQRLIEQGRFDDLTKAASDKVYQEKLLKEFEI' A
#
# COMPACT_ATOMS: atom_id res chain seq x y z
N LYS A 1 12.87 -7.62 15.38
CA LYS A 1 12.49 -7.65 15.04
C LYS A 1 11.69 -7.40 14.51
N GLN A 2 11.20 -7.28 14.23
CA GLN A 2 10.42 -6.91 13.74
C GLN A 2 9.78 -7.43 13.09
N GLU A 3 9.84 -8.09 12.70
CA GLU A 3 9.36 -8.70 11.94
C GLU A 3 8.17 -9.19 12.30
N GLY A 4 8.07 -9.81 13.14
CA GLY A 4 6.90 -10.39 13.39
C GLY A 4 5.85 -9.42 13.38
N ILE A 5 6.21 -8.31 13.58
CA ILE A 5 5.33 -7.36 13.56
C ILE A 5 4.59 -7.28 12.39
N ALA A 6 5.18 -7.52 11.40
CA ALA A 6 4.57 -7.42 10.17
C ALA A 6 3.34 -8.19 10.19
N GLU A 7 3.33 -9.24 10.84
CA GLU A 7 2.23 -9.98 10.75
C GLU A 7 1.14 -9.36 11.41
N GLY A 8 1.35 -8.41 12.18
CA GLY A 8 0.31 -7.74 12.75
C GLY A 8 -0.52 -7.05 11.76
N LYS A 9 -0.09 -7.10 10.53
CA LYS A 9 -0.82 -6.49 9.53
C LYS A 9 -0.95 -5.05 9.67
N GLN A 10 -0.09 -4.41 10.36
CA GLN A 10 -0.11 -2.99 10.43
C GLN A 10 0.64 -2.41 9.26
N ILE A 11 0.00 -1.56 8.53
CA ILE A 11 0.63 -0.95 7.39
C ILE A 11 1.14 0.40 7.81
N GLY A 12 2.43 0.59 7.76
CA GLY A 12 3.03 1.83 8.20
C GLY A 12 2.85 2.96 7.21
N VAL A 13 3.02 4.16 7.70
CA VAL A 13 2.90 5.33 6.87
C VAL A 13 3.88 5.28 5.70
N GLU A 14 5.08 4.77 5.94
CA GLU A 14 6.05 4.71 4.87
C GLU A 14 5.61 3.79 3.74
N GLN A 15 4.96 2.70 4.10
CA GLN A 15 4.51 1.77 3.08
C GLN A 15 3.42 2.42 2.24
N ILE A 16 2.52 3.14 2.88
CA ILE A 16 1.44 3.81 2.17
C ILE A 16 2.03 4.89 1.27
N ASN A 17 3.01 5.63 1.76
CA ASN A 17 3.61 6.68 0.96
C ASN A 17 4.29 6.10 -0.29
N ARG A 18 4.96 4.98 -0.13
CA ARG A 18 5.62 4.35 -1.26
C ARG A 18 4.59 3.86 -2.27
N LEU A 19 3.50 3.28 -1.79
CA LEU A 19 2.47 2.80 -2.67
C LEU A 19 1.88 3.96 -3.44
N ASN A 20 1.56 5.05 -2.75
CA ASN A 20 0.97 6.20 -3.39
C ASN A 20 1.91 6.75 -4.47
N GLN A 21 3.19 6.82 -4.14
CA GLN A 21 4.16 7.33 -5.09
C GLN A 21 4.21 6.45 -6.34
N ARG A 22 4.19 5.12 -6.16
CA ARG A 22 4.22 4.24 -7.29
C ARG A 22 2.99 4.41 -8.17
N LEU A 23 1.83 4.54 -7.53
CA LEU A 23 0.60 4.70 -8.30
C LEU A 23 0.62 6.01 -9.08
N ILE A 24 1.13 7.05 -8.47
CA ILE A 24 1.20 8.33 -9.13
C ILE A 24 2.18 8.27 -10.31
N GLU A 25 3.33 7.64 -10.10
CA GLU A 25 4.32 7.53 -11.15
C GLU A 25 3.80 6.75 -12.35
N GLN A 26 2.95 5.77 -12.10
CA GLN A 26 2.41 4.96 -13.16
C GLN A 26 1.10 5.50 -13.70
N GLY A 27 0.66 6.62 -13.19
CA GLY A 27 -0.59 7.21 -13.65
C GLY A 27 -1.82 6.43 -13.23
N ARG A 28 -1.69 5.61 -12.20
CA ARG A 28 -2.80 4.78 -11.76
C ARG A 28 -3.59 5.50 -10.68
N PHE A 29 -4.12 6.66 -11.04
CA PHE A 29 -4.84 7.47 -10.06
C PHE A 29 -6.14 6.83 -9.60
N ASP A 30 -6.76 6.02 -10.44
CA ASP A 30 -7.99 5.35 -10.05
C ASP A 30 -7.68 4.37 -8.93
N ASP A 31 -6.55 3.67 -9.03
CA ASP A 31 -6.16 2.73 -8.00
C ASP A 31 -5.82 3.48 -6.72
N LEU A 32 -5.21 4.65 -6.85
CA LEU A 32 -4.84 5.44 -5.71
C LEU A 32 -6.10 5.85 -4.95
N THR A 33 -7.11 6.31 -5.65
CA THR A 33 -8.35 6.73 -5.04
C THR A 33 -9.06 5.54 -4.42
N LYS A 34 -9.07 4.42 -5.11
CA LYS A 34 -9.75 3.26 -4.60
C LYS A 34 -9.07 2.72 -3.36
N ALA A 35 -7.75 2.68 -3.37
CA ALA A 35 -7.00 2.18 -2.23
C ALA A 35 -7.20 3.08 -1.01
N ALA A 36 -7.42 4.36 -1.23
CA ALA A 36 -7.61 5.29 -0.14
C ALA A 36 -8.91 5.00 0.61
N SER A 37 -9.90 4.44 -0.07
CA SER A 37 -11.17 4.16 0.57
C SER A 37 -11.41 2.67 0.83
N ASP A 38 -10.56 1.81 0.33
CA ASP A 38 -10.75 0.38 0.49
C ASP A 38 -9.44 -0.25 0.96
N LYS A 39 -9.38 -0.61 2.23
CA LYS A 39 -8.16 -1.16 2.78
C LYS A 39 -7.78 -2.50 2.18
N VAL A 40 -8.75 -3.32 1.84
CA VAL A 40 -8.45 -4.61 1.26
C VAL A 40 -7.76 -4.41 -0.09
N TYR A 41 -8.25 -3.47 -0.86
CA TYR A 41 -7.67 -3.19 -2.16
C TYR A 41 -6.26 -2.61 -1.97
N GLN A 42 -6.09 -1.76 -0.94
CA GLN A 42 -4.80 -1.18 -0.67
C GLN A 42 -3.80 -2.28 -0.32
N GLU A 43 -4.20 -3.26 0.48
CA GLU A 43 -3.31 -4.34 0.83
C GLU A 43 -2.92 -5.16 -0.39
N LYS A 44 -3.84 -5.34 -1.31
CA LYS A 44 -3.55 -6.09 -2.51
C LYS A 44 -2.49 -5.35 -3.33
N LEU A 45 -2.60 -4.04 -3.41
CA LEU A 45 -1.64 -3.25 -4.16
C LEU A 45 -0.28 -3.28 -3.48
N LEU A 46 -0.26 -3.25 -2.15
CA LEU A 46 1.00 -3.32 -1.44
C LEU A 46 1.72 -4.62 -1.76
N LYS A 47 0.97 -5.72 -1.87
CA LYS A 47 1.58 -6.97 -2.19
C LYS A 47 2.02 -6.99 -3.65
N GLU A 48 1.22 -6.40 -4.53
CA GLU A 48 1.54 -6.38 -5.94
C GLU A 48 2.86 -5.67 -6.16
N PHE A 49 3.09 -4.57 -5.47
CA PHE A 49 4.31 -3.81 -5.63
C PHE A 49 5.41 -4.26 -4.67
N GLU A 50 5.11 -5.26 -3.84
CA GLU A 50 6.08 -5.79 -2.90
C GLU A 50 6.63 -4.72 -1.96
N ILE A 51 5.74 -3.93 -1.44
CA ILE A 51 6.13 -2.86 -0.52
C ILE A 51 6.04 -3.29 0.93
#